data_c99132a67d3f82329feb911f272a243f
#
_entry.id   c99132a67d3f82329feb911f272a243f
#
_cell.length_a   1.000
_cell.length_b   1.000
_cell.length_c   1.000
_cell.angle_alpha   90.00
_cell.angle_beta   90.00
_cell.angle_gamma   90.00
#
_symmetry.space_group_name_H-M   'P 1'
#
loop_
_entity.id
_entity.type
_entity.pdbx_description
1 polymer ?
#
loop_
_entity_poly.entity_id
_entity_poly.type
_entity_poly.pdbx_seq_one_letter_code
_entity_poly.pdbx_strand_id
1 'polypeptide(L)'
;VRLFEGLRIGMVIPQQSLRKSLKNVFTKTPGLKEEMVMTPHEVAEDRGEFDILIVDEAHRLNQFSSQSSGPANKRFQSINADLFGGDRPQASQLDWLRAKAKNLILMLDLKQSVRPQDLPEEEYLELLSDVPRDRRYKLHTQMRSMGGNDYISYVYNVFSPAPPSERLTFGNYEVGLVDSPRRLVELIRAREAEHGLSRIVAGYAWPWKSKKDKTAMDIDLGEGVELQWNRVVVDWVNSPTALEEAGSIHTIQGYDLNYAGVIIGPDLRYDPWRNELFIDRDSYHDSFGKQNITVR
;
A
#
# COMPACT_ATOMS: atom_id res chain seq x y z
N VAL A 1 -24.03 13.81 9.89
CA VAL A 1 -23.51 15.10 9.39
C VAL A 1 -23.76 16.20 10.41
N ARG A 2 -24.96 16.37 10.97
CA ARG A 2 -25.26 17.46 11.95
C ARG A 2 -24.43 17.43 13.24
N LEU A 3 -24.00 16.25 13.71
CA LEU A 3 -23.15 16.07 14.91
C LEU A 3 -21.74 16.66 14.76
N PHE A 4 -21.29 16.87 13.54
CA PHE A 4 -19.93 17.35 13.22
C PHE A 4 -19.94 18.74 12.56
N GLU A 5 -21.09 19.43 12.60
CA GLU A 5 -21.22 20.77 12.05
C GLU A 5 -20.35 21.76 12.82
N GLY A 6 -19.53 22.53 12.11
CA GLY A 6 -18.57 23.46 12.71
C GLY A 6 -17.22 22.87 13.10
N LEU A 7 -17.03 21.52 13.05
CA LEU A 7 -15.72 20.90 13.27
C LEU A 7 -14.87 20.93 12.01
N ARG A 8 -13.59 21.20 12.19
CA ARG A 8 -12.58 21.09 11.13
C ARG A 8 -12.04 19.67 11.10
N ILE A 9 -12.44 18.91 10.08
CA ILE A 9 -12.09 17.49 9.94
C ILE A 9 -11.23 17.32 8.69
N GLY A 10 -10.14 16.57 8.80
CA GLY A 10 -9.28 16.18 7.67
C GLY A 10 -9.11 14.67 7.59
N MET A 11 -8.98 14.15 6.36
CA MET A 11 -8.63 12.77 6.08
C MET A 11 -7.23 12.72 5.45
N VAL A 12 -6.30 12.12 6.17
CA VAL A 12 -4.89 12.06 5.78
C VAL A 12 -4.61 10.75 5.07
N ILE A 13 -4.16 10.84 3.82
CA ILE A 13 -3.82 9.69 2.98
C ILE A 13 -2.36 9.81 2.56
N PRO A 14 -1.43 9.07 3.17
CA PRO A 14 -0.03 9.08 2.80
C PRO A 14 0.19 8.62 1.34
N GLN A 15 -0.63 7.70 0.87
CA GLN A 15 -0.49 7.05 -0.42
C GLN A 15 -1.09 7.85 -1.57
N GLN A 16 -0.28 8.05 -2.63
CA GLN A 16 -0.67 8.89 -3.77
C GLN A 16 -1.77 8.28 -4.64
N SER A 17 -1.73 6.97 -4.88
CA SER A 17 -2.66 6.26 -5.77
C SER A 17 -4.12 6.41 -5.33
N LEU A 18 -4.38 6.32 -4.03
CA LEU A 18 -5.72 6.35 -3.44
C LEU A 18 -6.29 7.77 -3.33
N ARG A 19 -5.42 8.80 -3.14
CA ARG A 19 -5.89 10.18 -2.91
C ARG A 19 -6.80 10.73 -3.99
N LYS A 20 -6.46 10.50 -5.26
CA LYS A 20 -7.27 10.99 -6.39
C LYS A 20 -8.66 10.38 -6.39
N SER A 21 -8.75 9.08 -6.18
CA SER A 21 -10.03 8.36 -6.12
C SER A 21 -10.88 8.86 -4.94
N LEU A 22 -10.27 9.05 -3.77
CA LEU A 22 -10.97 9.59 -2.60
C LEU A 22 -11.40 11.04 -2.78
N LYS A 23 -10.59 11.91 -3.37
CA LYS A 23 -10.99 13.27 -3.72
C LYS A 23 -12.23 13.27 -4.61
N ASN A 24 -12.27 12.40 -5.62
CA ASN A 24 -13.44 12.24 -6.49
C ASN A 24 -14.69 11.76 -5.72
N VAL A 25 -14.54 10.85 -4.76
CA VAL A 25 -15.63 10.39 -3.90
C VAL A 25 -16.12 11.53 -3.00
N PHE A 26 -15.21 12.26 -2.38
CA PHE A 26 -15.55 13.39 -1.49
C PHE A 26 -16.29 14.48 -2.24
N THR A 27 -15.86 14.83 -3.46
CA THR A 27 -16.54 15.82 -4.31
C THR A 27 -17.98 15.41 -4.65
N LYS A 28 -18.26 14.11 -4.77
CA LYS A 28 -19.59 13.57 -5.10
C LYS A 28 -20.47 13.30 -3.88
N THR A 29 -19.92 13.39 -2.68
CA THR A 29 -20.62 13.05 -1.44
C THR A 29 -21.11 14.32 -0.74
N PRO A 30 -22.43 14.50 -0.55
CA PRO A 30 -22.95 15.67 0.12
C PRO A 30 -22.35 15.89 1.52
N GLY A 31 -21.86 17.09 1.79
CA GLY A 31 -21.23 17.47 3.07
C GLY A 31 -19.76 17.16 3.18
N LEU A 32 -19.14 16.52 2.18
CA LEU A 32 -17.70 16.35 2.07
C LEU A 32 -17.12 17.25 1.00
N LYS A 33 -15.83 17.55 1.12
CA LYS A 33 -15.09 18.41 0.19
C LYS A 33 -13.74 17.78 -0.13
N GLU A 34 -13.26 17.96 -1.35
CA GLU A 34 -11.99 17.36 -1.78
C GLU A 34 -10.78 17.85 -0.99
N GLU A 35 -10.80 19.11 -0.52
CA GLU A 35 -9.73 19.69 0.31
C GLU A 35 -9.62 19.04 1.70
N MET A 36 -10.62 18.28 2.14
CA MET A 36 -10.53 17.47 3.36
C MET A 36 -9.57 16.28 3.20
N VAL A 37 -9.31 15.84 1.96
CA VAL A 37 -8.38 14.74 1.66
C VAL A 37 -6.98 15.31 1.44
N MET A 38 -6.09 15.08 2.40
CA MET A 38 -4.80 15.75 2.53
C MET A 38 -3.64 14.76 2.63
N THR A 39 -2.45 15.24 2.29
CA THR A 39 -1.19 14.56 2.63
C THR A 39 -0.72 14.96 4.04
N PRO A 40 0.18 14.19 4.69
CA PRO A 40 0.81 14.62 5.93
C PRO A 40 1.51 16.00 5.82
N HIS A 41 2.10 16.31 4.65
CA HIS A 41 2.74 17.60 4.41
C HIS A 41 1.73 18.75 4.35
N GLU A 42 0.62 18.57 3.61
CA GLU A 42 -0.44 19.58 3.53
C GLU A 42 -1.05 19.89 4.90
N VAL A 43 -1.21 18.87 5.76
CA VAL A 43 -1.63 19.08 7.15
C VAL A 43 -0.60 19.85 7.94
N ALA A 44 0.67 19.49 7.83
CA ALA A 44 1.76 20.14 8.57
C ALA A 44 1.94 21.63 8.19
N GLU A 45 1.79 21.95 6.91
CA GLU A 45 1.92 23.30 6.35
C GLU A 45 0.64 24.15 6.51
N ASP A 46 -0.46 23.54 6.90
CA ASP A 46 -1.70 24.27 7.16
C ASP A 46 -1.55 25.22 8.36
N ARG A 47 -2.17 26.40 8.29
CA ARG A 47 -2.05 27.43 9.34
C ARG A 47 -2.95 27.17 10.55
N GLY A 48 -3.99 26.36 10.41
CA GLY A 48 -4.95 26.08 11.46
C GLY A 48 -4.72 24.75 12.15
N GLU A 49 -5.50 24.51 13.20
CA GLU A 49 -5.59 23.24 13.91
C GLU A 49 -6.85 22.48 13.46
N PHE A 50 -6.77 21.16 13.44
CA PHE A 50 -7.89 20.29 13.13
C PHE A 50 -8.54 19.78 14.41
N ASP A 51 -9.87 19.75 14.43
CA ASP A 51 -10.61 19.13 15.54
C ASP A 51 -10.47 17.62 15.49
N ILE A 52 -10.48 17.04 14.27
CA ILE A 52 -10.31 15.62 14.05
C ILE A 52 -9.45 15.40 12.79
N LEU A 53 -8.42 14.60 12.89
CA LEU A 53 -7.73 14.01 11.75
C LEU A 53 -7.95 12.50 11.75
N ILE A 54 -8.36 11.96 10.61
CA ILE A 54 -8.46 10.54 10.35
C ILE A 54 -7.30 10.18 9.42
N VAL A 55 -6.44 9.26 9.83
CA VAL A 55 -5.25 8.87 9.08
C VAL A 55 -5.42 7.44 8.62
N ASP A 56 -5.63 7.26 7.33
CA ASP A 56 -5.66 5.93 6.72
C ASP A 56 -4.24 5.45 6.40
N GLU A 57 -4.01 4.15 6.48
CA GLU A 57 -2.69 3.55 6.26
C GLU A 57 -1.60 4.25 7.10
N ALA A 58 -1.87 4.52 8.38
CA ALA A 58 -0.97 5.31 9.22
C ALA A 58 0.44 4.67 9.36
N HIS A 59 0.58 3.36 9.17
CA HIS A 59 1.87 2.67 9.08
C HIS A 59 2.74 3.12 7.91
N ARG A 60 2.21 3.94 6.98
CA ARG A 60 2.92 4.57 5.87
C ARG A 60 3.42 5.98 6.16
N LEU A 61 3.20 6.49 7.36
CA LEU A 61 3.79 7.76 7.78
C LEU A 61 5.31 7.62 7.83
N ASN A 62 6.01 8.65 7.37
CA ASN A 62 7.47 8.61 7.27
C ASN A 62 8.14 9.14 8.54
N GLN A 63 9.19 8.45 8.96
CA GLN A 63 10.15 8.99 9.92
C GLN A 63 11.03 10.05 9.26
N PHE A 64 11.76 10.83 10.10
CA PHE A 64 12.81 11.68 9.60
C PHE A 64 14.00 10.85 9.10
N SER A 65 14.02 10.62 7.81
CA SER A 65 15.06 9.84 7.14
C SER A 65 15.35 10.43 5.76
N SER A 66 16.36 9.90 5.08
CA SER A 66 16.67 10.33 3.71
C SER A 66 15.46 10.09 2.79
N GLN A 67 14.90 11.18 2.31
CA GLN A 67 13.79 11.17 1.37
C GLN A 67 14.27 10.90 -0.06
N SER A 68 13.34 10.65 -0.96
CA SER A 68 13.62 10.31 -2.37
C SER A 68 14.35 11.40 -3.16
N SER A 69 14.44 12.62 -2.65
CA SER A 69 15.11 13.75 -3.33
C SER A 69 15.57 14.83 -2.36
N GLY A 70 16.56 15.61 -2.79
CA GLY A 70 17.06 16.77 -2.03
C GLY A 70 15.96 17.80 -1.69
N PRO A 71 15.08 18.19 -2.61
CA PRO A 71 13.93 19.06 -2.31
C PRO A 71 13.00 18.48 -1.24
N ALA A 72 12.72 17.18 -1.27
CA ALA A 72 11.87 16.52 -0.27
C ALA A 72 12.52 16.55 1.12
N ASN A 73 13.83 16.33 1.20
CA ASN A 73 14.58 16.47 2.46
C ASN A 73 14.49 17.89 3.02
N LYS A 74 14.70 18.90 2.19
CA LYS A 74 14.60 20.31 2.61
C LYS A 74 13.20 20.68 3.10
N ARG A 75 12.16 20.21 2.40
CA ARG A 75 10.76 20.41 2.80
C ARG A 75 10.48 19.81 4.17
N PHE A 76 10.94 18.57 4.40
CA PHE A 76 10.78 17.88 5.68
C PHE A 76 11.46 18.66 6.83
N GLN A 77 12.70 19.13 6.60
CA GLN A 77 13.44 19.94 7.58
C GLN A 77 12.76 21.28 7.87
N SER A 78 12.25 21.96 6.81
CA SER A 78 11.52 23.22 6.98
C SER A 78 10.29 23.05 7.85
N ILE A 79 9.49 22.01 7.59
CA ILE A 79 8.29 21.70 8.38
C ILE A 79 8.66 21.46 9.86
N ASN A 80 9.72 20.69 10.12
CA ASN A 80 10.18 20.46 11.50
C ASN A 80 10.60 21.74 12.19
N ALA A 81 11.31 22.64 11.49
CA ALA A 81 11.69 23.93 12.02
C ALA A 81 10.47 24.83 12.29
N ASP A 82 9.51 24.86 11.37
CA ASP A 82 8.32 25.70 11.50
C ASP A 82 7.38 25.22 12.63
N LEU A 83 7.23 23.90 12.81
CA LEU A 83 6.36 23.35 13.83
C LEU A 83 6.98 23.28 15.22
N PHE A 84 8.28 23.05 15.32
CA PHE A 84 8.95 22.73 16.58
C PHE A 84 10.10 23.67 16.94
N GLY A 85 10.36 24.73 16.15
CA GLY A 85 11.34 25.78 16.49
C GLY A 85 12.77 25.26 16.65
N GLY A 86 13.11 24.10 16.08
CA GLY A 86 14.43 23.47 16.23
C GLY A 86 14.56 22.50 17.40
N ASP A 87 13.60 22.44 18.31
CA ASP A 87 13.63 21.51 19.46
C ASP A 87 13.51 20.04 19.06
N ARG A 88 12.86 19.77 17.93
CA ARG A 88 12.64 18.42 17.39
C ARG A 88 13.01 18.32 15.93
N PRO A 89 14.31 18.45 15.57
CA PRO A 89 14.75 18.46 14.17
C PRO A 89 14.50 17.13 13.45
N GLN A 90 14.31 16.03 14.19
CA GLN A 90 14.05 14.69 13.67
C GLN A 90 12.59 14.25 13.87
N ALA A 91 11.66 15.20 14.10
CA ALA A 91 10.25 14.88 14.25
C ALA A 91 9.72 14.15 13.00
N SER A 92 8.88 13.16 13.22
CA SER A 92 8.27 12.34 12.19
C SER A 92 6.97 12.96 11.64
N GLN A 93 6.41 12.38 10.58
CA GLN A 93 5.10 12.81 10.11
C GLN A 93 3.98 12.54 11.14
N LEU A 94 4.13 11.55 12.00
CA LEU A 94 3.20 11.33 13.11
C LEU A 94 3.23 12.48 14.09
N ASP A 95 4.42 13.00 14.40
CA ASP A 95 4.57 14.17 15.26
C ASP A 95 3.91 15.41 14.67
N TRP A 96 4.02 15.63 13.36
CA TRP A 96 3.31 16.72 12.69
C TRP A 96 1.80 16.64 12.89
N LEU A 97 1.23 15.44 12.66
CA LEU A 97 -0.21 15.23 12.80
C LEU A 97 -0.67 15.40 14.25
N ARG A 98 0.13 14.94 15.22
CA ARG A 98 -0.12 15.17 16.65
C ARG A 98 -0.08 16.65 17.04
N ALA A 99 0.81 17.43 16.42
CA ALA A 99 0.91 18.88 16.66
C ALA A 99 -0.24 19.67 16.01
N LYS A 100 -0.93 19.08 15.00
CA LYS A 100 -1.96 19.76 14.20
C LYS A 100 -3.39 19.34 14.53
N ALA A 101 -3.60 18.32 15.37
CA ALA A 101 -4.94 17.80 15.64
C ALA A 101 -5.23 17.67 17.13
N LYS A 102 -6.43 18.09 17.55
CA LYS A 102 -6.96 17.84 18.89
C LYS A 102 -7.29 16.36 19.10
N ASN A 103 -7.84 15.71 18.07
CA ASN A 103 -8.15 14.30 18.08
C ASN A 103 -7.60 13.63 16.83
N LEU A 104 -6.91 12.51 17.03
CA LEU A 104 -6.25 11.75 15.97
C LEU A 104 -6.80 10.33 15.96
N ILE A 105 -7.32 9.89 14.81
CA ILE A 105 -7.78 8.52 14.58
C ILE A 105 -6.81 7.89 13.60
N LEU A 106 -6.07 6.87 14.04
CA LEU A 106 -5.07 6.17 13.24
C LEU A 106 -5.56 4.78 12.86
N MET A 107 -5.61 4.50 11.55
CA MET A 107 -5.83 3.15 11.03
C MET A 107 -4.47 2.52 10.75
N LEU A 108 -4.14 1.47 11.51
CA LEU A 108 -2.83 0.84 11.52
C LEU A 108 -2.91 -0.63 11.11
N ASP A 109 -2.01 -1.06 10.24
CA ASP A 109 -1.67 -2.46 10.05
C ASP A 109 -0.13 -2.58 10.04
N LEU A 110 0.46 -2.90 11.18
CA LEU A 110 1.92 -2.96 11.34
C LEU A 110 2.58 -4.03 10.46
N LYS A 111 1.82 -5.07 10.05
CA LYS A 111 2.33 -6.11 9.15
C LYS A 111 2.50 -5.63 7.70
N GLN A 112 1.94 -4.47 7.36
CA GLN A 112 2.06 -3.87 6.02
C GLN A 112 3.11 -2.75 5.95
N SER A 113 3.85 -2.48 7.02
CA SER A 113 5.02 -1.60 6.98
C SER A 113 6.16 -2.30 6.27
N VAL A 114 6.56 -1.80 5.10
CA VAL A 114 7.53 -2.47 4.21
C VAL A 114 8.65 -1.56 3.71
N ARG A 115 8.59 -0.26 4.01
CA ARG A 115 9.58 0.70 3.51
C ARG A 115 10.52 1.12 4.64
N PRO A 116 11.81 1.29 4.36
CA PRO A 116 12.76 1.81 5.34
C PRO A 116 12.44 3.23 5.85
N GLN A 117 11.62 3.97 5.11
CA GLN A 117 11.19 5.33 5.46
C GLN A 117 9.92 5.34 6.32
N ASP A 118 9.16 4.25 6.33
CA ASP A 118 7.99 4.13 7.18
C ASP A 118 8.43 4.22 8.65
N LEU A 119 7.53 4.67 9.52
CA LEU A 119 7.82 4.69 10.95
C LEU A 119 8.13 3.28 11.46
N PRO A 120 9.16 3.12 12.30
CA PRO A 120 9.47 1.84 12.92
C PRO A 120 8.28 1.29 13.73
N GLU A 121 8.18 -0.04 13.80
CA GLU A 121 7.12 -0.70 14.57
C GLU A 121 7.16 -0.29 16.04
N GLU A 122 8.34 -0.08 16.58
CA GLU A 122 8.57 0.32 17.97
C GLU A 122 7.88 1.65 18.30
N GLU A 123 7.90 2.64 17.40
CA GLU A 123 7.21 3.92 17.62
C GLU A 123 5.69 3.75 17.72
N TYR A 124 5.12 2.83 16.94
CA TYR A 124 3.69 2.53 17.03
C TYR A 124 3.34 1.71 18.27
N LEU A 125 4.20 0.80 18.70
CA LEU A 125 4.01 0.05 19.95
C LEU A 125 4.07 0.97 21.17
N GLU A 126 5.00 1.93 21.17
CA GLU A 126 5.09 2.97 22.20
C GLU A 126 3.83 3.84 22.20
N LEU A 127 3.41 4.35 21.02
CA LEU A 127 2.16 5.10 20.88
C LEU A 127 0.95 4.31 21.40
N LEU A 128 0.87 3.03 21.05
CA LEU A 128 -0.21 2.16 21.53
C LEU A 128 -0.16 1.96 23.05
N SER A 129 1.02 1.95 23.67
CA SER A 129 1.15 1.84 25.14
C SER A 129 0.52 3.04 25.84
N ASP A 130 0.63 4.22 25.26
CA ASP A 130 0.13 5.49 25.81
C ASP A 130 -1.38 5.69 25.59
N VAL A 131 -1.96 5.05 24.58
CA VAL A 131 -3.39 5.15 24.29
C VAL A 131 -4.19 4.32 25.30
N PRO A 132 -5.22 4.87 25.98
CA PRO A 132 -6.11 4.12 26.86
C PRO A 132 -6.78 2.94 26.16
N ARG A 133 -7.01 1.83 26.89
CA ARG A 133 -7.56 0.59 26.31
C ARG A 133 -8.92 0.77 25.66
N ASP A 134 -9.76 1.62 26.20
CA ASP A 134 -11.09 1.97 25.69
C ASP A 134 -11.05 2.81 24.40
N ARG A 135 -9.85 3.27 24.01
CA ARG A 135 -9.61 3.99 22.72
C ARG A 135 -8.82 3.15 21.73
N ARG A 136 -8.59 1.85 22.00
CA ARG A 136 -7.95 0.90 21.09
C ARG A 136 -8.98 -0.03 20.51
N TYR A 137 -9.17 0.06 19.21
CA TYR A 137 -10.16 -0.76 18.50
C TYR A 137 -9.44 -1.73 17.58
N LYS A 138 -9.66 -3.03 17.79
CA LYS A 138 -9.09 -4.05 16.93
C LYS A 138 -10.13 -4.53 15.94
N LEU A 139 -9.82 -4.39 14.66
CA LEU A 139 -10.64 -4.95 13.58
C LEU A 139 -10.28 -6.42 13.42
N HIS A 140 -11.26 -7.30 13.60
CA HIS A 140 -11.05 -8.75 13.56
C HIS A 140 -11.59 -9.40 12.30
N THR A 141 -12.56 -8.76 11.64
CA THR A 141 -13.26 -9.35 10.50
C THR A 141 -12.64 -8.91 9.20
N GLN A 142 -12.19 -9.86 8.40
CA GLN A 142 -11.81 -9.60 7.01
C GLN A 142 -13.07 -9.44 6.16
N MET A 143 -13.26 -8.26 5.60
CA MET A 143 -14.45 -7.94 4.79
C MET A 143 -14.15 -7.80 3.29
N ARG A 144 -12.88 -7.63 2.90
CA ARG A 144 -12.48 -7.49 1.49
C ARG A 144 -12.38 -8.83 0.79
N SER A 145 -11.83 -9.85 1.47
CA SER A 145 -11.68 -11.19 0.91
C SER A 145 -12.83 -12.08 1.33
N MET A 146 -13.56 -12.64 0.38
CA MET A 146 -14.60 -13.62 0.65
C MET A 146 -14.06 -14.92 1.24
N GLY A 147 -12.76 -15.19 1.13
CA GLY A 147 -12.07 -16.29 1.82
C GLY A 147 -11.89 -16.06 3.32
N GLY A 148 -12.21 -14.84 3.81
CA GLY A 148 -12.20 -14.50 5.22
C GLY A 148 -10.82 -14.61 5.87
N ASN A 149 -10.84 -14.76 7.21
CA ASN A 149 -9.61 -14.86 8.01
C ASN A 149 -8.83 -16.15 7.72
N ASP A 150 -9.51 -17.23 7.32
CA ASP A 150 -8.87 -18.52 7.04
C ASP A 150 -7.95 -18.42 5.82
N TYR A 151 -8.42 -17.75 4.76
CA TYR A 151 -7.58 -17.47 3.58
C TYR A 151 -6.36 -16.61 3.94
N ILE A 152 -6.55 -15.54 4.71
CA ILE A 152 -5.47 -14.67 5.14
C ILE A 152 -4.44 -15.44 5.98
N SER A 153 -4.92 -16.24 6.93
CA SER A 153 -4.06 -17.09 7.77
C SER A 153 -3.29 -18.11 6.92
N TYR A 154 -3.94 -18.70 5.92
CA TYR A 154 -3.28 -19.62 4.99
C TYR A 154 -2.17 -18.94 4.21
N VAL A 155 -2.42 -17.73 3.66
CA VAL A 155 -1.39 -16.96 2.94
C VAL A 155 -0.18 -16.67 3.84
N TYR A 156 -0.41 -16.22 5.08
CA TYR A 156 0.69 -16.01 6.04
C TYR A 156 1.46 -17.30 6.33
N ASN A 157 0.77 -18.43 6.45
CA ASN A 157 1.40 -19.72 6.72
C ASN A 157 2.24 -20.21 5.51
N VAL A 158 1.81 -19.93 4.29
CA VAL A 158 2.59 -20.21 3.07
C VAL A 158 3.95 -19.50 3.09
N PHE A 159 3.98 -18.26 3.62
CA PHE A 159 5.22 -17.47 3.73
C PHE A 159 5.97 -17.69 5.06
N SER A 160 5.51 -18.60 5.90
CA SER A 160 6.20 -18.94 7.16
C SER A 160 7.37 -19.91 6.94
N PRO A 161 8.29 -20.04 7.91
CA PRO A 161 9.37 -21.04 7.85
C PRO A 161 8.88 -22.50 7.77
N ALA A 162 7.60 -22.75 8.09
CA ALA A 162 6.97 -24.07 8.02
C ALA A 162 5.68 -23.96 7.20
N PRO A 163 5.78 -23.86 5.85
CA PRO A 163 4.61 -23.74 4.99
C PRO A 163 3.73 -24.99 5.09
N PRO A 164 2.40 -24.85 4.90
CA PRO A 164 1.47 -25.98 4.94
C PRO A 164 1.79 -26.95 3.79
N SER A 165 1.72 -28.26 4.08
CA SER A 165 1.96 -29.34 3.11
C SER A 165 0.75 -29.55 2.18
N GLU A 166 -0.43 -29.08 2.56
CA GLU A 166 -1.66 -29.27 1.85
C GLU A 166 -2.25 -27.95 1.35
N ARG A 167 -2.88 -28.01 0.18
CA ARG A 167 -3.64 -26.89 -0.36
C ARG A 167 -5.01 -26.84 0.30
N LEU A 168 -5.36 -25.68 0.84
CA LEU A 168 -6.69 -25.46 1.43
C LEU A 168 -7.67 -24.88 0.40
N THR A 169 -8.95 -25.09 0.66
CA THR A 169 -10.09 -24.48 -0.04
C THR A 169 -10.86 -23.57 0.90
N PHE A 170 -11.49 -22.51 0.38
CA PHE A 170 -12.08 -21.44 1.20
C PHE A 170 -13.55 -21.19 0.78
N GLY A 171 -14.39 -22.21 0.94
CA GLY A 171 -15.79 -22.13 0.54
C GLY A 171 -15.97 -21.74 -0.95
N ASN A 172 -16.67 -20.64 -1.18
CA ASN A 172 -16.90 -20.11 -2.54
C ASN A 172 -15.77 -19.18 -3.03
N TYR A 173 -14.71 -18.98 -2.25
CA TYR A 173 -13.58 -18.17 -2.67
C TYR A 173 -12.61 -19.00 -3.50
N GLU A 174 -12.49 -18.64 -4.77
CA GLU A 174 -11.63 -19.36 -5.72
C GLU A 174 -10.15 -19.00 -5.52
N VAL A 175 -9.32 -19.99 -5.22
CA VAL A 175 -7.86 -19.86 -5.23
C VAL A 175 -7.29 -20.85 -6.22
N GLY A 176 -6.65 -20.38 -7.26
CA GLY A 176 -6.07 -21.19 -8.34
C GLY A 176 -4.57 -21.00 -8.49
N LEU A 177 -3.84 -22.06 -8.81
CA LEU A 177 -2.50 -21.99 -9.34
C LEU A 177 -2.57 -22.26 -10.83
N VAL A 178 -1.95 -21.40 -11.63
CA VAL A 178 -1.95 -21.46 -13.10
C VAL A 178 -0.48 -21.47 -13.54
N ASP A 179 -0.10 -22.49 -14.30
CA ASP A 179 1.26 -22.71 -14.78
C ASP A 179 1.50 -22.14 -16.19
N SER A 180 0.42 -21.79 -16.92
CA SER A 180 0.50 -21.13 -18.23
C SER A 180 0.18 -19.63 -18.11
N PRO A 181 1.12 -18.75 -18.47
CA PRO A 181 0.88 -17.30 -18.53
C PRO A 181 -0.28 -16.90 -19.43
N ARG A 182 -0.40 -17.53 -20.59
CA ARG A 182 -1.52 -17.31 -21.50
C ARG A 182 -2.86 -17.64 -20.83
N ARG A 183 -2.91 -18.76 -20.14
CA ARG A 183 -4.13 -19.17 -19.42
C ARG A 183 -4.50 -18.20 -18.30
N LEU A 184 -3.52 -17.64 -17.59
CA LEU A 184 -3.76 -16.62 -16.58
C LEU A 184 -4.41 -15.37 -17.19
N VAL A 185 -3.86 -14.87 -18.30
CA VAL A 185 -4.41 -13.69 -19.00
C VAL A 185 -5.84 -13.96 -19.51
N GLU A 186 -6.09 -15.13 -20.09
CA GLU A 186 -7.42 -15.52 -20.56
C GLU A 186 -8.44 -15.57 -19.42
N LEU A 187 -8.07 -16.18 -18.28
CA LEU A 187 -8.93 -16.25 -17.10
C LEU A 187 -9.28 -14.86 -16.57
N ILE A 188 -8.27 -13.98 -16.41
CA ILE A 188 -8.51 -12.63 -15.89
C ILE A 188 -9.39 -11.83 -16.86
N ARG A 189 -9.19 -11.94 -18.16
CA ARG A 189 -10.06 -11.29 -19.16
C ARG A 189 -11.49 -11.82 -19.14
N ALA A 190 -11.67 -13.12 -18.97
CA ALA A 190 -12.99 -13.72 -18.83
C ALA A 190 -13.69 -13.22 -17.55
N ARG A 191 -12.98 -13.18 -16.42
CA ARG A 191 -13.51 -12.66 -15.16
C ARG A 191 -13.81 -11.16 -15.20
N GLU A 192 -13.00 -10.39 -15.91
CA GLU A 192 -13.31 -8.96 -16.15
C GLU A 192 -14.60 -8.77 -16.93
N ALA A 193 -14.81 -9.56 -17.99
CA ALA A 193 -16.02 -9.48 -18.80
C ALA A 193 -17.29 -9.89 -18.03
N GLU A 194 -17.16 -10.82 -17.06
CA GLU A 194 -18.28 -11.34 -16.28
C GLU A 194 -18.56 -10.49 -15.02
N HIS A 195 -17.53 -10.08 -14.32
CA HIS A 195 -17.64 -9.48 -12.98
C HIS A 195 -17.07 -8.06 -12.88
N GLY A 196 -16.25 -7.62 -13.83
CA GLY A 196 -15.47 -6.38 -13.74
C GLY A 196 -14.36 -6.45 -12.71
N LEU A 197 -13.57 -5.37 -12.61
CA LEU A 197 -12.50 -5.18 -11.61
C LEU A 197 -11.61 -6.42 -11.40
N SER A 198 -11.21 -7.06 -12.52
CA SER A 198 -10.31 -8.22 -12.53
C SER A 198 -8.97 -7.80 -13.15
N ARG A 199 -7.87 -7.92 -12.43
CA ARG A 199 -6.58 -7.32 -12.81
C ARG A 199 -5.42 -8.29 -12.62
N ILE A 200 -4.35 -8.09 -13.41
CA ILE A 200 -3.07 -8.78 -13.24
C ILE A 200 -2.15 -7.87 -12.42
N VAL A 201 -1.44 -8.46 -11.47
CA VAL A 201 -0.49 -7.75 -10.61
C VAL A 201 0.82 -8.53 -10.51
N ALA A 202 1.93 -7.79 -10.37
CA ALA A 202 3.26 -8.37 -10.23
C ALA A 202 4.13 -7.54 -9.28
N GLY A 203 5.06 -8.20 -8.59
CA GLY A 203 6.14 -7.56 -7.87
C GLY A 203 7.14 -6.83 -8.81
N TYR A 204 8.12 -6.15 -8.23
CA TYR A 204 9.17 -5.48 -9.00
C TYR A 204 10.32 -6.47 -9.31
N ALA A 205 9.98 -7.53 -10.04
CA ALA A 205 10.88 -8.64 -10.36
C ALA A 205 11.53 -8.55 -11.76
N TRP A 206 11.24 -7.49 -12.50
CA TRP A 206 11.80 -7.22 -13.83
C TRP A 206 12.29 -5.79 -13.95
N PRO A 207 13.28 -5.50 -14.81
CA PRO A 207 13.70 -4.12 -15.09
C PRO A 207 12.55 -3.29 -15.66
N TRP A 208 12.23 -2.16 -15.05
CA TRP A 208 11.16 -1.26 -15.49
C TRP A 208 11.61 -0.42 -16.70
N LYS A 209 11.62 -1.01 -17.88
CA LYS A 209 12.02 -0.41 -19.16
C LYS A 209 11.02 0.67 -19.60
N SER A 210 9.71 0.40 -19.45
CA SER A 210 8.61 1.30 -19.85
C SER A 210 8.60 2.61 -19.07
N LYS A 211 9.34 2.71 -17.96
CA LYS A 211 9.54 3.98 -17.25
C LYS A 211 10.19 5.05 -18.17
N LYS A 212 11.13 4.63 -19.00
CA LYS A 212 11.87 5.49 -19.93
C LYS A 212 11.31 5.42 -21.35
N ASP A 213 11.05 4.22 -21.85
CA ASP A 213 10.53 3.95 -23.18
C ASP A 213 9.09 3.42 -23.06
N LYS A 214 8.11 4.26 -23.33
CA LYS A 214 6.68 3.93 -23.17
C LYS A 214 6.18 2.83 -24.10
N THR A 215 6.97 2.41 -25.07
CA THR A 215 6.65 1.31 -25.99
C THR A 215 7.24 -0.02 -25.55
N ALA A 216 8.22 0.01 -24.62
CA ALA A 216 8.89 -1.19 -24.15
C ALA A 216 7.98 -2.05 -23.26
N MET A 217 8.13 -3.37 -23.37
CA MET A 217 7.53 -4.34 -22.45
C MET A 217 8.51 -4.64 -21.32
N ASP A 218 7.97 -4.73 -20.11
CA ASP A 218 8.75 -4.94 -18.88
C ASP A 218 8.82 -6.41 -18.49
N ILE A 219 7.68 -7.09 -18.61
CA ILE A 219 7.49 -8.49 -18.20
C ILE A 219 7.27 -9.31 -19.46
N ASP A 220 8.16 -10.27 -19.70
CA ASP A 220 7.99 -11.32 -20.70
C ASP A 220 7.85 -12.65 -19.97
N LEU A 221 6.71 -13.28 -20.09
CA LEU A 221 6.40 -14.56 -19.44
C LEU A 221 6.50 -15.75 -20.40
N GLY A 222 6.87 -15.50 -21.66
CA GLY A 222 6.76 -16.51 -22.71
C GLY A 222 5.34 -16.69 -23.22
N GLU A 223 5.09 -17.69 -24.08
CA GLU A 223 3.80 -17.99 -24.69
C GLU A 223 3.15 -16.81 -25.44
N GLY A 224 3.94 -15.77 -25.77
CA GLY A 224 3.47 -14.54 -26.37
C GLY A 224 2.77 -13.58 -25.37
N VAL A 225 3.01 -13.74 -24.09
CA VAL A 225 2.48 -12.86 -23.04
C VAL A 225 3.57 -11.87 -22.64
N GLU A 226 3.40 -10.62 -23.06
CA GLU A 226 4.25 -9.51 -22.68
C GLU A 226 3.38 -8.41 -22.05
N LEU A 227 3.82 -7.84 -20.94
CA LEU A 227 3.08 -6.83 -20.17
C LEU A 227 3.97 -5.63 -19.86
N GLN A 228 3.39 -4.44 -19.87
CA GLN A 228 3.99 -3.29 -19.20
C GLN A 228 3.72 -3.37 -17.71
N TRP A 229 4.70 -2.98 -16.89
CA TRP A 229 4.55 -2.97 -15.46
C TRP A 229 4.32 -1.55 -14.94
N ASN A 230 3.27 -1.37 -14.13
CA ASN A 230 2.99 -0.12 -13.42
C ASN A 230 2.97 1.11 -14.36
N ARG A 231 2.34 0.97 -15.52
CA ARG A 231 2.26 2.01 -16.56
C ARG A 231 1.45 3.22 -16.10
N VAL A 232 0.30 2.96 -15.48
CA VAL A 232 -0.58 3.96 -14.89
C VAL A 232 -0.48 3.87 -13.37
N VAL A 233 -0.02 4.94 -12.72
CA VAL A 233 0.21 4.95 -11.26
C VAL A 233 -1.01 5.43 -10.48
N VAL A 234 -1.83 6.30 -11.08
CA VAL A 234 -2.96 6.94 -10.42
C VAL A 234 -4.25 6.43 -11.01
N ASP A 235 -5.13 5.90 -10.16
CA ASP A 235 -6.42 5.33 -10.56
C ASP A 235 -6.29 4.20 -11.61
N TRP A 236 -5.21 3.42 -11.48
CA TRP A 236 -4.86 2.35 -12.41
C TRP A 236 -5.98 1.34 -12.65
N VAL A 237 -6.68 0.97 -11.59
CA VAL A 237 -7.74 -0.05 -11.64
C VAL A 237 -8.86 0.32 -12.64
N ASN A 238 -9.09 1.62 -12.85
CA ASN A 238 -10.07 2.17 -13.78
C ASN A 238 -9.44 2.63 -15.11
N SER A 239 -8.15 2.37 -15.32
CA SER A 239 -7.47 2.72 -16.57
C SER A 239 -8.02 1.91 -17.75
N PRO A 240 -8.20 2.51 -18.93
CA PRO A 240 -8.58 1.78 -20.14
C PRO A 240 -7.59 0.70 -20.54
N THR A 241 -6.33 0.81 -20.11
CA THR A 241 -5.25 -0.13 -20.43
C THR A 241 -4.95 -1.13 -19.30
N ALA A 242 -5.73 -1.11 -18.22
CA ALA A 242 -5.47 -1.93 -17.03
C ALA A 242 -5.40 -3.45 -17.28
N LEU A 243 -6.02 -3.94 -18.37
CA LEU A 243 -5.95 -5.36 -18.78
C LEU A 243 -4.74 -5.69 -19.67
N GLU A 244 -3.99 -4.68 -20.10
CA GLU A 244 -2.79 -4.81 -20.95
C GLU A 244 -1.50 -4.62 -20.14
N GLU A 245 -1.64 -4.41 -18.85
CA GLU A 245 -0.52 -4.11 -17.95
C GLU A 245 -0.63 -4.91 -16.64
N ALA A 246 0.49 -5.08 -15.96
CA ALA A 246 0.52 -5.59 -14.60
C ALA A 246 0.66 -4.43 -13.60
N GLY A 247 -0.27 -4.35 -12.65
CA GLY A 247 -0.19 -3.39 -11.55
C GLY A 247 0.88 -3.76 -10.54
N SER A 248 1.39 -2.77 -9.81
CA SER A 248 2.31 -2.97 -8.70
C SER A 248 1.58 -3.03 -7.37
N ILE A 249 2.28 -3.46 -6.31
CA ILE A 249 1.75 -3.41 -4.93
C ILE A 249 1.29 -2.00 -4.53
N HIS A 250 1.89 -0.96 -5.11
CA HIS A 250 1.54 0.42 -4.80
C HIS A 250 0.31 0.92 -5.53
N THR A 251 0.01 0.37 -6.70
CA THR A 251 -1.14 0.76 -7.51
C THR A 251 -2.40 0.00 -7.15
N ILE A 252 -2.27 -1.22 -6.61
CA ILE A 252 -3.42 -2.04 -6.15
C ILE A 252 -3.86 -1.68 -4.73
N GLN A 253 -2.98 -1.15 -3.92
CA GLN A 253 -3.25 -0.89 -2.51
C GLN A 253 -4.41 0.10 -2.33
N GLY A 254 -5.39 -0.26 -1.51
CA GLY A 254 -6.60 0.53 -1.28
C GLY A 254 -7.76 0.22 -2.23
N TYR A 255 -7.58 -0.66 -3.22
CA TYR A 255 -8.64 -1.12 -4.10
C TYR A 255 -9.11 -2.53 -3.77
N ASP A 256 -10.39 -2.78 -3.99
CA ASP A 256 -10.97 -4.12 -3.97
C ASP A 256 -11.07 -4.62 -5.41
N LEU A 257 -10.55 -5.82 -5.66
CA LEU A 257 -10.65 -6.50 -6.94
C LEU A 257 -11.59 -7.70 -6.80
N ASN A 258 -12.40 -7.94 -7.83
CA ASN A 258 -13.22 -9.15 -7.88
C ASN A 258 -12.36 -10.39 -8.16
N TYR A 259 -11.35 -10.25 -9.04
CA TYR A 259 -10.34 -11.28 -9.28
C TYR A 259 -8.95 -10.65 -9.45
N ALA A 260 -7.95 -11.31 -8.91
CA ALA A 260 -6.55 -10.93 -9.05
C ALA A 260 -5.72 -12.08 -9.63
N GLY A 261 -5.08 -11.84 -10.77
CA GLY A 261 -4.04 -12.70 -11.31
C GLY A 261 -2.69 -12.25 -10.78
N VAL A 262 -2.12 -12.97 -9.82
CA VAL A 262 -0.85 -12.61 -9.19
C VAL A 262 0.29 -13.33 -9.91
N ILE A 263 1.21 -12.57 -10.50
CA ILE A 263 2.44 -13.13 -11.09
C ILE A 263 3.53 -13.13 -10.02
N ILE A 264 3.99 -14.34 -9.68
CA ILE A 264 5.16 -14.53 -8.83
C ILE A 264 6.39 -14.47 -9.74
N GLY A 265 7.23 -13.46 -9.52
CA GLY A 265 8.42 -13.22 -10.34
C GLY A 265 9.64 -14.02 -9.91
N PRO A 266 10.75 -13.89 -10.66
CA PRO A 266 11.99 -14.58 -10.36
C PRO A 266 12.67 -14.11 -9.07
N ASP A 267 12.19 -13.03 -8.46
CA ASP A 267 12.66 -12.48 -7.18
C ASP A 267 12.22 -13.31 -5.96
N LEU A 268 11.10 -14.04 -6.04
CA LEU A 268 10.64 -14.95 -5.00
C LEU A 268 10.89 -16.39 -5.43
N ARG A 269 11.72 -17.10 -4.67
CA ARG A 269 12.11 -18.48 -4.95
C ARG A 269 11.90 -19.39 -3.76
N TYR A 270 11.82 -20.68 -4.05
CA TYR A 270 11.72 -21.75 -3.07
C TYR A 270 12.94 -22.68 -3.14
N ASP A 271 13.57 -22.90 -1.98
CA ASP A 271 14.63 -23.89 -1.83
C ASP A 271 14.05 -25.22 -1.31
N PRO A 272 13.95 -26.26 -2.14
CA PRO A 272 13.35 -27.53 -1.71
C PRO A 272 14.21 -28.29 -0.70
N TRP A 273 15.50 -28.01 -0.62
CA TRP A 273 16.42 -28.68 0.31
C TRP A 273 16.28 -28.13 1.73
N ARG A 274 16.01 -26.83 1.83
CA ARG A 274 15.81 -26.13 3.10
C ARG A 274 14.33 -26.00 3.47
N ASN A 275 13.44 -26.32 2.54
CA ASN A 275 12.00 -26.12 2.67
C ASN A 275 11.65 -24.67 3.04
N GLU A 276 12.30 -23.70 2.38
CA GLU A 276 12.12 -22.29 2.69
C GLU A 276 11.97 -21.43 1.43
N LEU A 277 11.22 -20.35 1.55
CA LEU A 277 11.13 -19.29 0.57
C LEU A 277 12.27 -18.29 0.80
N PHE A 278 12.88 -17.80 -0.28
CA PHE A 278 13.91 -16.77 -0.20
C PHE A 278 13.76 -15.74 -1.32
N ILE A 279 14.35 -14.57 -1.12
CA ILE A 279 14.37 -13.50 -2.11
C ILE A 279 15.68 -13.56 -2.89
N ASP A 280 15.57 -13.73 -4.21
CA ASP A 280 16.69 -13.52 -5.13
C ASP A 280 16.91 -12.03 -5.35
N ARG A 281 17.96 -11.50 -4.72
CA ARG A 281 18.25 -10.05 -4.75
C ARG A 281 18.61 -9.54 -6.14
N ASP A 282 19.15 -10.35 -7.01
CA ASP A 282 19.53 -9.95 -8.38
C ASP A 282 18.29 -9.73 -9.22
N SER A 283 17.26 -10.51 -9.01
CA SER A 283 15.95 -10.38 -9.65
C SER A 283 14.98 -9.40 -8.97
N TYR A 284 15.31 -8.91 -7.76
CA TYR A 284 14.51 -7.90 -7.07
C TYR A 284 14.97 -6.49 -7.48
N HIS A 285 14.17 -5.77 -8.27
CA HIS A 285 14.57 -4.50 -8.93
C HIS A 285 14.20 -3.23 -8.15
N ASP A 286 13.52 -3.32 -7.00
CA ASP A 286 13.24 -2.16 -6.15
C ASP A 286 14.52 -1.70 -5.43
N SER A 287 15.15 -0.64 -5.97
CA SER A 287 16.36 -0.06 -5.39
C SER A 287 16.13 0.55 -4.00
N PHE A 288 14.91 1.02 -3.70
CA PHE A 288 14.56 1.54 -2.38
C PHE A 288 14.28 0.41 -1.40
N GLY A 289 13.61 -0.64 -1.82
CA GLY A 289 13.39 -1.85 -1.02
C GLY A 289 14.69 -2.61 -0.71
N LYS A 290 15.73 -2.48 -1.56
CA LYS A 290 17.06 -3.05 -1.31
C LYS A 290 17.88 -2.32 -0.23
N GLN A 291 17.54 -1.05 0.05
CA GLN A 291 18.25 -0.27 1.07
C GLN A 291 17.86 -0.83 2.44
N ASN A 292 18.86 -1.13 3.26
CA ASN A 292 18.69 -1.64 4.63
C ASN A 292 18.25 -3.12 4.78
N ILE A 293 18.18 -3.90 3.70
CA ILE A 293 18.10 -5.35 3.85
C ILE A 293 19.49 -5.85 4.27
N THR A 294 19.70 -5.96 5.57
CA THR A 294 20.83 -6.71 6.11
C THR A 294 20.63 -8.17 5.75
N VAL A 295 21.53 -8.72 4.96
CA VAL A 295 21.58 -10.18 4.70
C VAL A 295 21.80 -10.86 6.05
N ARG A 296 20.81 -11.57 6.54
CA ARG A 296 21.01 -12.60 7.57
C ARG A 296 21.19 -13.94 6.91
#